data_241c87756707c32a49d8fc08079f84bc
#
_entry.id   241c87756707c32a49d8fc08079f84bc
#
_cell.length_a   1.000
_cell.length_b   1.000
_cell.length_c   1.000
_cell.angle_alpha   90.00
_cell.angle_beta   90.00
_cell.angle_gamma   90.00
#
_symmetry.space_group_name_H-M   'P 1'
#
loop_
_entity.id
_entity.type
_entity.pdbx_description
1 polymer ?
#
loop_
_entity_poly.entity_id
_entity_poly.type
_entity_poly.pdbx_seq_one_letter_code
_entity_poly.pdbx_strand_id
1 'polypeptide(L)'
;MSEPIIVRQEAAVTILSINDAPYNRMSLDFMDRLEELVYEIAETASTRAVVLTAEGEDNFSVGMNLKQFAEGIERKGSADALLDQRLNVIRAIETMGKPWVATLFGYCLGGGLEVPLGCHFRLAAITDAQIGLPEMDIGGVPAWGGSARLTKCVGEHHAIDMILRAKKISGPEALRIGLVHEVHPIEELKAVAIRLAHELTAMPAGSIRSMLQVIVDGREKSLAELIQLEREAVIENRGTADSREGMLAFLEKRKPTFNQQS
;
A
#
# COMPACT_ATOMS: atom_id res chain seq x y z
N MET A 1 -13.90 -22.42 -6.99
CA MET A 1 -13.73 -21.42 -5.92
C MET A 1 -13.66 -20.05 -6.59
N SER A 2 -14.21 -19.00 -6.01
CA SER A 2 -14.10 -17.63 -6.53
C SER A 2 -12.66 -17.17 -6.43
N GLU A 3 -12.20 -16.36 -7.39
CA GLU A 3 -10.90 -15.70 -7.33
C GLU A 3 -10.76 -14.90 -6.03
N PRO A 4 -9.69 -15.06 -5.24
CA PRO A 4 -9.55 -14.37 -3.94
C PRO A 4 -9.25 -12.88 -4.10
N ILE A 5 -8.77 -12.46 -5.27
CA ILE A 5 -8.51 -11.07 -5.66
C ILE A 5 -9.07 -10.85 -7.06
N ILE A 6 -9.98 -9.89 -7.19
CA ILE A 6 -10.45 -9.45 -8.51
C ILE A 6 -9.46 -8.41 -9.03
N VAL A 7 -8.95 -8.63 -10.24
CA VAL A 7 -8.02 -7.73 -10.91
C VAL A 7 -8.74 -7.00 -12.03
N ARG A 8 -8.68 -5.67 -12.01
CA ARG A 8 -9.18 -4.80 -13.09
C ARG A 8 -8.05 -3.88 -13.55
N GLN A 9 -8.06 -3.57 -14.85
CA GLN A 9 -7.10 -2.63 -15.44
C GLN A 9 -7.84 -1.42 -15.98
N GLU A 10 -7.44 -0.22 -15.56
CA GLU A 10 -7.93 1.04 -16.09
C GLU A 10 -6.74 1.88 -16.58
N ALA A 11 -6.50 1.89 -17.88
CA ALA A 11 -5.32 2.50 -18.49
C ALA A 11 -4.02 1.99 -17.82
N ALA A 12 -3.26 2.85 -17.14
CA ALA A 12 -2.02 2.51 -16.46
C ALA A 12 -2.20 2.20 -14.95
N VAL A 13 -3.45 2.04 -14.49
CA VAL A 13 -3.79 1.71 -13.10
C VAL A 13 -4.28 0.27 -13.02
N THR A 14 -3.66 -0.55 -12.18
CA THR A 14 -4.16 -1.88 -11.81
C THR A 14 -4.94 -1.77 -10.50
N ILE A 15 -6.16 -2.28 -10.48
CA ILE A 15 -7.05 -2.28 -9.30
C ILE A 15 -7.15 -3.71 -8.80
N LEU A 16 -6.75 -3.93 -7.55
CA LEU A 16 -6.81 -5.20 -6.84
C LEU A 16 -7.90 -5.10 -5.78
N SER A 17 -8.96 -5.89 -5.91
CA SER A 17 -10.07 -5.95 -4.94
C SER A 17 -10.05 -7.28 -4.20
N ILE A 18 -9.92 -7.26 -2.88
CA ILE A 18 -10.07 -8.45 -2.01
C ILE A 18 -11.50 -8.98 -2.20
N ASN A 19 -11.67 -10.29 -2.41
CA ASN A 19 -12.95 -10.89 -2.79
C ASN A 19 -13.38 -12.03 -1.83
N ASP A 20 -13.67 -11.69 -0.58
CA ASP A 20 -14.27 -12.58 0.44
C ASP A 20 -15.28 -11.78 1.29
N ALA A 21 -16.14 -10.97 0.60
CA ALA A 21 -17.17 -10.17 1.27
C ALA A 21 -18.09 -11.04 2.15
N PRO A 22 -18.63 -10.55 3.27
CA PRO A 22 -18.49 -9.17 3.76
C PRO A 22 -17.22 -8.92 4.60
N TYR A 23 -16.46 -9.96 4.97
CA TYR A 23 -15.33 -9.84 5.91
C TYR A 23 -13.98 -9.63 5.22
N ASN A 24 -13.86 -10.02 3.95
CA ASN A 24 -12.64 -9.90 3.16
C ASN A 24 -11.39 -10.42 3.90
N ARG A 25 -11.51 -11.66 4.42
CA ARG A 25 -10.44 -12.35 5.15
C ARG A 25 -9.27 -12.65 4.22
N MET A 26 -8.09 -12.43 4.71
CA MET A 26 -6.86 -12.79 4.01
C MET A 26 -6.57 -14.27 4.23
N SER A 27 -7.09 -15.11 3.32
CA SER A 27 -6.85 -16.56 3.29
C SER A 27 -5.43 -16.90 2.81
N LEU A 28 -5.05 -18.17 2.86
CA LEU A 28 -3.80 -18.65 2.26
C LEU A 28 -3.78 -18.39 0.76
N ASP A 29 -4.87 -18.70 0.07
CA ASP A 29 -4.97 -18.48 -1.38
C ASP A 29 -4.94 -16.98 -1.74
N PHE A 30 -5.51 -16.11 -0.90
CA PHE A 30 -5.37 -14.66 -1.05
C PHE A 30 -3.90 -14.24 -1.00
N MET A 31 -3.14 -14.73 -0.02
CA MET A 31 -1.73 -14.34 0.14
C MET A 31 -0.86 -14.89 -0.99
N ASP A 32 -1.12 -16.11 -1.46
CA ASP A 32 -0.40 -16.68 -2.59
C ASP A 32 -0.70 -15.89 -3.87
N ARG A 33 -1.99 -15.53 -4.11
CA ARG A 33 -2.36 -14.73 -5.27
C ARG A 33 -1.84 -13.30 -5.20
N LEU A 34 -1.83 -12.69 -4.00
CA LEU A 34 -1.24 -11.36 -3.83
C LEU A 34 0.26 -11.37 -4.12
N GLU A 35 0.98 -12.39 -3.67
CA GLU A 35 2.40 -12.57 -3.96
C GLU A 35 2.66 -12.63 -5.46
N GLU A 36 1.94 -13.49 -6.19
CA GLU A 36 2.03 -13.59 -7.65
C GLU A 36 1.78 -12.23 -8.33
N LEU A 37 0.67 -11.57 -7.98
CA LEU A 37 0.29 -10.28 -8.56
C LEU A 37 1.31 -9.18 -8.28
N VAL A 38 1.90 -9.14 -7.08
CA VAL A 38 2.92 -8.14 -6.73
C VAL A 38 4.14 -8.30 -7.64
N TYR A 39 4.60 -9.53 -7.89
CA TYR A 39 5.73 -9.76 -8.80
C TYR A 39 5.36 -9.54 -10.27
N GLU A 40 4.17 -9.97 -10.71
CA GLU A 40 3.67 -9.68 -12.06
C GLU A 40 3.60 -8.17 -12.32
N ILE A 41 3.05 -7.41 -11.38
CA ILE A 41 2.92 -5.95 -11.47
C ILE A 41 4.30 -5.28 -11.51
N ALA A 42 5.27 -5.75 -10.74
CA ALA A 42 6.62 -5.20 -10.75
C ALA A 42 7.22 -5.20 -12.17
N GLU A 43 7.04 -6.29 -12.92
CA GLU A 43 7.55 -6.48 -14.28
C GLU A 43 6.65 -5.87 -15.38
N THR A 44 5.39 -5.55 -15.06
CA THR A 44 4.42 -5.07 -16.07
C THR A 44 4.61 -3.57 -16.35
N ALA A 45 5.24 -3.21 -17.45
CA ALA A 45 5.52 -1.82 -17.82
C ALA A 45 4.24 -0.97 -18.02
N SER A 46 3.14 -1.57 -18.46
CA SER A 46 1.85 -0.89 -18.66
C SER A 46 1.18 -0.48 -17.33
N THR A 47 1.53 -1.11 -16.19
CA THR A 47 1.05 -0.70 -14.86
C THR A 47 2.01 0.32 -14.26
N ARG A 48 1.51 1.51 -13.97
CA ARG A 48 2.28 2.60 -13.35
C ARG A 48 1.80 2.98 -11.95
N ALA A 49 0.59 2.58 -11.56
CA ALA A 49 0.08 2.72 -10.20
C ALA A 49 -0.88 1.57 -9.87
N VAL A 50 -1.06 1.30 -8.58
CA VAL A 50 -1.95 0.23 -8.09
C VAL A 50 -2.92 0.80 -7.08
N VAL A 51 -4.19 0.39 -7.16
CA VAL A 51 -5.20 0.59 -6.11
C VAL A 51 -5.47 -0.73 -5.44
N LEU A 52 -5.33 -0.80 -4.13
CA LEU A 52 -5.71 -1.93 -3.30
C LEU A 52 -7.00 -1.60 -2.55
N THR A 53 -8.06 -2.33 -2.85
CA THR A 53 -9.39 -2.15 -2.25
C THR A 53 -10.02 -3.51 -1.93
N ALA A 54 -11.32 -3.55 -1.66
CA ALA A 54 -12.04 -4.79 -1.42
C ALA A 54 -13.44 -4.75 -2.08
N GLU A 55 -14.01 -5.90 -2.35
CA GLU A 55 -15.39 -6.01 -2.83
C GLU A 55 -16.38 -5.75 -1.69
N GLY A 56 -17.55 -5.22 -2.06
CA GLY A 56 -18.55 -4.74 -1.10
C GLY A 56 -18.21 -3.36 -0.51
N GLU A 57 -18.99 -2.94 0.47
CA GLU A 57 -18.85 -1.66 1.18
C GLU A 57 -18.79 -1.84 2.70
N ASP A 58 -18.92 -3.09 3.18
CA ASP A 58 -18.96 -3.37 4.62
C ASP A 58 -17.57 -3.26 5.27
N ASN A 59 -16.57 -3.95 4.70
CA ASN A 59 -15.24 -4.04 5.28
C ASN A 59 -14.15 -4.12 4.23
N PHE A 60 -13.03 -3.46 4.48
CA PHE A 60 -11.81 -3.67 3.70
C PHE A 60 -11.23 -5.05 3.98
N SER A 61 -10.91 -5.36 5.25
CA SER A 61 -10.52 -6.70 5.69
C SER A 61 -10.46 -6.81 7.21
N VAL A 62 -10.95 -7.92 7.73
CA VAL A 62 -10.77 -8.28 9.15
C VAL A 62 -9.41 -8.96 9.42
N GLY A 63 -8.54 -9.02 8.42
CA GLY A 63 -7.20 -9.59 8.53
C GLY A 63 -7.14 -11.08 8.21
N MET A 64 -6.13 -11.76 8.75
CA MET A 64 -5.83 -13.16 8.48
C MET A 64 -6.99 -14.10 8.82
N ASN A 65 -7.22 -15.09 7.98
CA ASN A 65 -8.10 -16.21 8.32
C ASN A 65 -7.40 -17.13 9.34
N LEU A 66 -7.59 -16.85 10.63
CA LEU A 66 -6.93 -17.56 11.72
C LEU A 66 -7.22 -19.08 11.75
N LYS A 67 -8.35 -19.51 11.16
CA LYS A 67 -8.68 -20.95 11.06
C LYS A 67 -7.72 -21.71 10.14
N GLN A 68 -7.06 -21.02 9.25
CA GLN A 68 -6.10 -21.60 8.32
C GLN A 68 -4.64 -21.52 8.80
N PHE A 69 -4.39 -21.06 10.04
CA PHE A 69 -3.01 -20.86 10.52
C PHE A 69 -2.20 -22.17 10.54
N ALA A 70 -2.76 -23.24 11.10
CA ALA A 70 -2.10 -24.54 11.16
C ALA A 70 -1.87 -25.14 9.76
N GLU A 71 -2.89 -25.09 8.89
CA GLU A 71 -2.77 -25.46 7.47
C GLU A 71 -1.69 -24.66 6.75
N GLY A 72 -1.61 -23.35 7.04
CA GLY A 72 -0.59 -22.48 6.47
C GLY A 72 0.84 -22.87 6.84
N ILE A 73 1.06 -23.26 8.11
CA ILE A 73 2.37 -23.77 8.55
C ILE A 73 2.73 -25.05 7.79
N GLU A 74 1.78 -25.98 7.67
CA GLU A 74 1.97 -27.22 6.94
C GLU A 74 2.26 -26.95 5.44
N ARG A 75 1.48 -26.09 4.80
CA ARG A 75 1.62 -25.71 3.38
C ARG A 75 2.94 -25.01 3.07
N LYS A 76 3.45 -24.17 3.98
CA LYS A 76 4.71 -23.44 3.79
C LYS A 76 5.93 -24.15 4.41
N GLY A 77 5.71 -25.23 5.16
CA GLY A 77 6.75 -26.03 5.79
C GLY A 77 7.20 -25.56 7.18
N SER A 78 6.93 -24.30 7.56
CA SER A 78 7.20 -23.76 8.88
C SER A 78 6.39 -22.49 9.17
N ALA A 79 6.29 -22.11 10.44
CA ALA A 79 5.69 -20.84 10.84
C ALA A 79 6.51 -19.65 10.31
N ASP A 80 7.84 -19.74 10.33
CA ASP A 80 8.72 -18.69 9.83
C ASP A 80 8.52 -18.48 8.33
N ALA A 81 8.50 -19.54 7.51
CA ALA A 81 8.24 -19.43 6.08
C ALA A 81 6.85 -18.84 5.77
N LEU A 82 5.84 -19.17 6.59
CA LEU A 82 4.51 -18.59 6.48
C LEU A 82 4.55 -17.07 6.75
N LEU A 83 5.27 -16.62 7.76
CA LEU A 83 5.41 -15.20 8.09
C LEU A 83 6.30 -14.46 7.09
N ASP A 84 7.40 -15.06 6.67
CA ASP A 84 8.32 -14.49 5.69
C ASP A 84 7.63 -14.15 4.37
N GLN A 85 6.72 -15.00 3.89
CA GLN A 85 5.93 -14.69 2.70
C GLN A 85 5.20 -13.35 2.85
N ARG A 86 4.51 -13.13 3.99
CA ARG A 86 3.74 -11.89 4.25
C ARG A 86 4.66 -10.67 4.31
N LEU A 87 5.76 -10.81 5.04
CA LEU A 87 6.76 -9.75 5.18
C LEU A 87 7.37 -9.37 3.82
N ASN A 88 7.72 -10.38 3.01
CA ASN A 88 8.31 -10.19 1.68
C ASN A 88 7.33 -9.54 0.71
N VAL A 89 6.06 -9.97 0.70
CA VAL A 89 5.01 -9.37 -0.14
C VAL A 89 4.81 -7.89 0.20
N ILE A 90 4.68 -7.56 1.49
CA ILE A 90 4.51 -6.17 1.92
C ILE A 90 5.77 -5.34 1.59
N ARG A 91 6.96 -5.92 1.80
CA ARG A 91 8.22 -5.25 1.42
C ARG A 91 8.31 -5.01 -0.09
N ALA A 92 7.89 -5.96 -0.91
CA ALA A 92 7.86 -5.82 -2.36
C ALA A 92 6.89 -4.70 -2.81
N ILE A 93 5.73 -4.56 -2.16
CA ILE A 93 4.81 -3.43 -2.37
C ILE A 93 5.51 -2.10 -2.08
N GLU A 94 6.19 -2.00 -0.93
CA GLU A 94 6.89 -0.77 -0.53
C GLU A 94 8.00 -0.35 -1.50
N THR A 95 8.70 -1.31 -2.11
CA THR A 95 9.97 -1.05 -2.82
C THR A 95 9.89 -1.16 -4.34
N MET A 96 8.75 -1.58 -4.93
CA MET A 96 8.69 -1.80 -6.38
C MET A 96 8.80 -0.52 -7.24
N GLY A 97 8.76 0.67 -6.64
CA GLY A 97 8.89 1.93 -7.36
C GLY A 97 7.64 2.37 -8.16
N LYS A 98 6.51 1.71 -7.92
CA LYS A 98 5.19 2.10 -8.43
C LYS A 98 4.31 2.47 -7.25
N PRO A 99 3.59 3.61 -7.27
CA PRO A 99 2.75 4.02 -6.16
C PRO A 99 1.56 3.07 -5.97
N TRP A 100 1.29 2.74 -4.71
CA TRP A 100 0.14 1.97 -4.27
C TRP A 100 -0.78 2.84 -3.42
N VAL A 101 -2.07 2.82 -3.71
CA VAL A 101 -3.12 3.53 -2.99
C VAL A 101 -4.05 2.51 -2.35
N ALA A 102 -4.16 2.49 -1.02
CA ALA A 102 -5.09 1.62 -0.31
C ALA A 102 -6.34 2.39 0.15
N THR A 103 -7.50 1.73 0.10
CA THR A 103 -8.75 2.24 0.68
C THR A 103 -9.04 1.52 1.99
N LEU A 104 -9.37 2.26 3.05
CA LEU A 104 -9.67 1.72 4.37
C LEU A 104 -11.12 2.05 4.75
N PHE A 105 -11.98 1.04 4.90
CA PHE A 105 -13.38 1.20 5.25
C PHE A 105 -13.89 0.01 6.07
N GLY A 106 -14.92 0.24 6.90
CA GLY A 106 -15.38 -0.76 7.85
C GLY A 106 -14.20 -1.30 8.68
N TYR A 107 -14.09 -2.59 8.86
CA TYR A 107 -12.95 -3.19 9.53
C TYR A 107 -11.70 -3.20 8.64
N CYS A 108 -10.61 -2.66 9.22
CA CYS A 108 -9.25 -2.68 8.66
C CYS A 108 -8.32 -3.17 9.78
N LEU A 109 -8.33 -4.48 10.05
CA LEU A 109 -7.79 -5.03 11.28
C LEU A 109 -6.66 -6.04 11.04
N GLY A 110 -5.63 -6.01 11.90
CA GLY A 110 -4.51 -6.94 11.81
C GLY A 110 -3.85 -6.88 10.43
N GLY A 111 -3.74 -8.02 9.74
CA GLY A 111 -3.27 -8.08 8.35
C GLY A 111 -3.99 -7.11 7.42
N GLY A 112 -5.27 -6.78 7.70
CA GLY A 112 -6.06 -5.78 6.97
C GLY A 112 -5.58 -4.33 7.17
N LEU A 113 -4.71 -4.07 8.15
CA LEU A 113 -3.97 -2.83 8.26
C LEU A 113 -2.50 -3.02 7.88
N GLU A 114 -1.91 -4.20 8.17
CA GLU A 114 -0.48 -4.46 7.92
C GLU A 114 -0.12 -4.36 6.44
N VAL A 115 -0.97 -4.89 5.54
CA VAL A 115 -0.77 -4.78 4.08
C VAL A 115 -0.89 -3.32 3.61
N PRO A 116 -1.95 -2.55 3.96
CA PRO A 116 -2.03 -1.12 3.66
C PRO A 116 -0.88 -0.27 4.19
N LEU A 117 -0.27 -0.64 5.32
CA LEU A 117 0.93 0.04 5.83
C LEU A 117 2.14 -0.06 4.89
N GLY A 118 2.17 -1.07 4.01
CA GLY A 118 3.14 -1.16 2.91
C GLY A 118 2.78 -0.30 1.69
N CYS A 119 1.54 0.18 1.57
CA CYS A 119 1.13 1.07 0.50
C CYS A 119 1.62 2.50 0.73
N HIS A 120 1.84 3.24 -0.35
CA HIS A 120 2.37 4.61 -0.29
C HIS A 120 1.30 5.63 0.13
N PHE A 121 0.07 5.44 -0.33
CA PHE A 121 -1.09 6.25 0.03
C PHE A 121 -2.16 5.39 0.69
N ARG A 122 -2.84 5.93 1.68
CA ARG A 122 -3.99 5.34 2.36
C ARG A 122 -5.08 6.39 2.44
N LEU A 123 -6.27 6.05 1.97
CA LEU A 123 -7.48 6.84 2.08
C LEU A 123 -8.47 6.07 2.95
N ALA A 124 -9.24 6.75 3.79
CA ALA A 124 -10.20 6.08 4.66
C ALA A 124 -11.63 6.61 4.50
N ALA A 125 -12.60 5.77 4.83
CA ALA A 125 -13.98 6.20 4.97
C ALA A 125 -14.11 7.17 6.15
N ILE A 126 -14.88 8.25 5.97
CA ILE A 126 -15.11 9.25 7.00
C ILE A 126 -15.97 8.71 8.15
N THR A 127 -16.86 7.76 7.86
CA THR A 127 -17.72 7.08 8.83
C THR A 127 -17.42 5.59 8.86
N ASP A 128 -17.72 4.94 9.99
CA ASP A 128 -17.74 3.50 10.21
C ASP A 128 -16.39 2.75 10.02
N ALA A 129 -15.31 3.45 9.66
CA ALA A 129 -13.99 2.85 9.62
C ALA A 129 -13.49 2.50 11.03
N GLN A 130 -12.99 1.27 11.20
CA GLN A 130 -12.37 0.74 12.41
C GLN A 130 -11.00 0.20 12.06
N ILE A 131 -9.97 1.01 12.29
CA ILE A 131 -8.61 0.78 11.82
C ILE A 131 -7.72 0.46 13.02
N GLY A 132 -7.04 -0.69 13.03
CA GLY A 132 -6.18 -1.05 14.15
C GLY A 132 -5.46 -2.39 14.03
N LEU A 133 -4.60 -2.65 15.01
CA LEU A 133 -3.86 -3.89 15.21
C LEU A 133 -4.34 -4.55 16.52
N PRO A 134 -5.45 -5.31 16.50
CA PRO A 134 -6.11 -5.79 17.71
C PRO A 134 -5.58 -7.15 18.21
N GLU A 135 -4.38 -7.56 17.83
CA GLU A 135 -3.82 -8.86 18.15
C GLU A 135 -3.75 -9.13 19.66
N MET A 136 -3.61 -8.08 20.49
CA MET A 136 -3.63 -8.18 21.96
C MET A 136 -4.96 -8.73 22.51
N ASP A 137 -6.10 -8.49 21.82
CA ASP A 137 -7.41 -9.01 22.21
C ASP A 137 -7.44 -10.56 22.22
N ILE A 138 -6.55 -11.19 21.47
CA ILE A 138 -6.43 -12.66 21.36
C ILE A 138 -5.10 -13.19 21.92
N GLY A 139 -4.34 -12.37 22.68
CA GLY A 139 -3.06 -12.77 23.26
C GLY A 139 -1.92 -12.88 22.25
N GLY A 140 -2.09 -12.30 21.05
CA GLY A 140 -1.09 -12.28 19.98
C GLY A 140 -0.37 -10.95 19.84
N VAL A 141 0.47 -10.86 18.81
CA VAL A 141 1.17 -9.63 18.40
C VAL A 141 1.07 -9.48 16.89
N PRO A 142 1.10 -8.24 16.34
CA PRO A 142 1.21 -8.02 14.90
C PRO A 142 2.46 -8.71 14.35
N ALA A 143 2.31 -9.49 13.28
CA ALA A 143 3.38 -10.39 12.83
C ALA A 143 3.85 -10.14 11.38
N TRP A 144 3.16 -9.26 10.62
CA TRP A 144 3.51 -8.94 9.23
C TRP A 144 4.26 -7.60 9.12
N GLY A 145 4.87 -7.16 10.23
CA GLY A 145 5.60 -5.91 10.32
C GLY A 145 4.74 -4.69 10.66
N GLY A 146 3.51 -4.92 11.13
CA GLY A 146 2.55 -3.86 11.46
C GLY A 146 3.05 -2.95 12.58
N SER A 147 3.61 -3.51 13.65
CA SER A 147 4.15 -2.72 14.76
C SER A 147 5.23 -1.74 14.29
N ALA A 148 6.19 -2.22 13.51
CA ALA A 148 7.30 -1.39 13.03
C ALA A 148 6.82 -0.30 12.07
N ARG A 149 5.95 -0.66 11.09
CA ARG A 149 5.44 0.30 10.10
C ARG A 149 4.49 1.32 10.72
N LEU A 150 3.61 0.88 11.62
CA LEU A 150 2.69 1.79 12.31
C LEU A 150 3.49 2.81 13.14
N THR A 151 4.47 2.36 13.92
CA THR A 151 5.32 3.26 14.73
C THR A 151 6.03 4.31 13.87
N LYS A 152 6.57 3.91 12.72
CA LYS A 152 7.21 4.86 11.79
C LYS A 152 6.20 5.83 11.15
N CYS A 153 4.96 5.39 10.94
CA CYS A 153 3.93 6.19 10.30
C CYS A 153 3.34 7.24 11.25
N VAL A 154 2.97 6.85 12.48
CA VAL A 154 2.19 7.70 13.40
C VAL A 154 2.97 8.13 14.63
N GLY A 155 4.22 7.69 14.76
CA GLY A 155 5.06 7.91 15.94
C GLY A 155 4.73 6.96 17.09
N GLU A 156 5.68 6.85 18.01
CA GLU A 156 5.66 5.88 19.13
C GLU A 156 4.42 6.06 20.02
N HIS A 157 4.05 7.30 20.34
CA HIS A 157 2.93 7.59 21.23
C HIS A 157 1.60 6.98 20.73
N HIS A 158 1.26 7.20 19.46
CA HIS A 158 0.03 6.67 18.86
C HIS A 158 0.10 5.17 18.63
N ALA A 159 1.26 4.65 18.22
CA ALA A 159 1.45 3.22 18.02
C ALA A 159 1.30 2.43 19.33
N ILE A 160 1.89 2.88 20.44
CA ILE A 160 1.72 2.28 21.77
C ILE A 160 0.23 2.22 22.16
N ASP A 161 -0.51 3.34 22.02
CA ASP A 161 -1.94 3.40 22.38
C ASP A 161 -2.77 2.44 21.53
N MET A 162 -2.51 2.37 20.22
CA MET A 162 -3.24 1.50 19.31
C MET A 162 -2.93 0.02 19.53
N ILE A 163 -1.65 -0.35 19.67
CA ILE A 163 -1.21 -1.75 19.75
C ILE A 163 -1.52 -2.33 21.14
N LEU A 164 -1.01 -1.70 22.23
CA LEU A 164 -1.11 -2.29 23.56
C LEU A 164 -2.53 -2.33 24.11
N ARG A 165 -3.41 -1.47 23.61
CA ARG A 165 -4.83 -1.43 24.00
C ARG A 165 -5.76 -2.03 22.96
N ALA A 166 -5.21 -2.66 21.91
CA ALA A 166 -5.99 -3.18 20.78
C ALA A 166 -7.00 -2.15 20.22
N LYS A 167 -6.63 -0.86 20.27
CA LYS A 167 -7.52 0.25 19.98
C LYS A 167 -7.78 0.32 18.47
N LYS A 168 -9.05 0.46 18.14
CA LYS A 168 -9.52 0.73 16.77
C LYS A 168 -9.86 2.20 16.67
N ILE A 169 -9.38 2.87 15.64
CA ILE A 169 -9.60 4.31 15.41
C ILE A 169 -10.46 4.54 14.17
N SER A 170 -11.15 5.66 14.13
CA SER A 170 -11.96 6.10 12.98
C SER A 170 -11.10 6.68 11.86
N GLY A 171 -11.67 6.83 10.65
CA GLY A 171 -11.02 7.51 9.53
C GLY A 171 -10.53 8.93 9.88
N PRO A 172 -11.38 9.81 10.46
CA PRO A 172 -10.95 11.16 10.89
C PRO A 172 -9.80 11.13 11.91
N GLU A 173 -9.80 10.20 12.85
CA GLU A 173 -8.69 10.05 13.80
C GLU A 173 -7.42 9.55 13.10
N ALA A 174 -7.55 8.62 12.16
CA ALA A 174 -6.44 8.14 11.34
C ALA A 174 -5.81 9.28 10.50
N LEU A 175 -6.64 10.20 9.98
CA LEU A 175 -6.16 11.41 9.31
C LEU A 175 -5.43 12.34 10.28
N ARG A 176 -6.00 12.57 11.46
CA ARG A 176 -5.42 13.46 12.48
C ARG A 176 -4.03 13.04 12.92
N ILE A 177 -3.78 11.72 13.04
CA ILE A 177 -2.47 11.19 13.47
C ILE A 177 -1.52 10.88 12.29
N GLY A 178 -1.92 11.15 11.05
CA GLY A 178 -1.10 10.94 9.86
C GLY A 178 -1.05 9.48 9.38
N LEU A 179 -1.94 8.60 9.85
CA LEU A 179 -2.03 7.23 9.37
C LEU A 179 -2.59 7.16 7.95
N VAL A 180 -3.55 8.01 7.61
CA VAL A 180 -4.12 8.13 6.26
C VAL A 180 -3.91 9.54 5.71
N HIS A 181 -3.96 9.68 4.39
CA HIS A 181 -3.73 10.95 3.68
C HIS A 181 -5.03 11.77 3.54
N GLU A 182 -6.15 11.07 3.36
CA GLU A 182 -7.45 11.70 3.11
C GLU A 182 -8.57 10.84 3.71
N VAL A 183 -9.74 11.47 3.93
CA VAL A 183 -10.99 10.79 4.30
C VAL A 183 -12.12 11.23 3.40
N HIS A 184 -12.96 10.27 2.96
CA HIS A 184 -14.06 10.49 2.03
C HIS A 184 -15.30 9.69 2.43
N PRO A 185 -16.51 10.08 1.99
CA PRO A 185 -17.68 9.22 2.06
C PRO A 185 -17.41 7.86 1.43
N ILE A 186 -17.96 6.79 1.99
CA ILE A 186 -17.67 5.42 1.53
C ILE A 186 -18.03 5.23 0.05
N GLU A 187 -19.14 5.82 -0.40
CA GLU A 187 -19.60 5.78 -1.79
C GLU A 187 -18.65 6.44 -2.79
N GLU A 188 -17.81 7.36 -2.33
CA GLU A 188 -16.82 8.07 -3.15
C GLU A 188 -15.40 7.48 -3.03
N LEU A 189 -15.10 6.78 -1.95
CA LEU A 189 -13.75 6.41 -1.53
C LEU A 189 -12.96 5.66 -2.61
N LYS A 190 -13.58 4.66 -3.22
CA LYS A 190 -12.92 3.87 -4.29
C LYS A 190 -12.65 4.72 -5.53
N ALA A 191 -13.60 5.56 -5.92
CA ALA A 191 -13.45 6.45 -7.07
C ALA A 191 -12.35 7.50 -6.83
N VAL A 192 -12.25 8.04 -5.61
CA VAL A 192 -11.16 8.97 -5.24
C VAL A 192 -9.81 8.28 -5.30
N ALA A 193 -9.69 7.07 -4.76
CA ALA A 193 -8.43 6.31 -4.83
C ALA A 193 -7.98 6.04 -6.28
N ILE A 194 -8.92 5.69 -7.16
CA ILE A 194 -8.63 5.49 -8.59
C ILE A 194 -8.21 6.81 -9.26
N ARG A 195 -8.88 7.94 -8.97
CA ARG A 195 -8.47 9.26 -9.48
C ARG A 195 -7.06 9.63 -9.03
N LEU A 196 -6.73 9.45 -7.74
CA LEU A 196 -5.39 9.68 -7.23
C LEU A 196 -4.36 8.81 -7.95
N ALA A 197 -4.67 7.54 -8.16
CA ALA A 197 -3.78 6.64 -8.91
C ALA A 197 -3.58 7.13 -10.36
N HIS A 198 -4.62 7.61 -11.05
CA HIS A 198 -4.49 8.22 -12.37
C HIS A 198 -3.64 9.49 -12.37
N GLU A 199 -3.80 10.36 -11.36
CA GLU A 199 -2.95 11.54 -11.19
C GLU A 199 -1.46 11.14 -11.06
N LEU A 200 -1.17 10.12 -10.27
CA LEU A 200 0.18 9.58 -10.10
C LEU A 200 0.73 8.99 -11.40
N THR A 201 -0.09 8.31 -12.21
CA THR A 201 0.36 7.76 -13.50
C THR A 201 0.64 8.85 -14.56
N ALA A 202 0.13 10.06 -14.37
CA ALA A 202 0.44 11.19 -15.23
C ALA A 202 1.81 11.82 -14.93
N MET A 203 2.43 11.52 -13.78
CA MET A 203 3.77 11.98 -13.43
C MET A 203 4.86 11.12 -14.10
N PRO A 204 6.11 11.62 -14.22
CA PRO A 204 7.22 10.88 -14.81
C PRO A 204 7.50 9.60 -14.02
N ALA A 205 7.34 8.44 -14.62
CA ALA A 205 7.47 7.16 -13.94
C ALA A 205 8.88 6.93 -13.37
N GLY A 206 9.92 7.36 -14.07
CA GLY A 206 11.30 7.31 -13.60
C GLY A 206 11.51 8.14 -12.33
N SER A 207 11.01 9.38 -12.33
CA SER A 207 11.12 10.27 -11.17
C SER A 207 10.34 9.75 -9.96
N ILE A 208 9.13 9.20 -10.17
CA ILE A 208 8.36 8.55 -9.10
C ILE A 208 9.16 7.39 -8.49
N ARG A 209 9.68 6.50 -9.33
CA ARG A 209 10.48 5.35 -8.86
C ARG A 209 11.68 5.81 -8.02
N SER A 210 12.48 6.75 -8.54
CA SER A 210 13.65 7.25 -7.83
C SER A 210 13.28 7.94 -6.51
N MET A 211 12.18 8.72 -6.46
CA MET A 211 11.74 9.37 -5.22
C MET A 211 11.18 8.39 -4.20
N LEU A 212 10.42 7.38 -4.63
CA LEU A 212 9.98 6.31 -3.73
C LEU A 212 11.18 5.55 -3.16
N GLN A 213 12.19 5.26 -3.96
CA GLN A 213 13.42 4.62 -3.49
C GLN A 213 14.14 5.48 -2.46
N VAL A 214 14.34 6.77 -2.70
CA VAL A 214 14.96 7.68 -1.73
C VAL A 214 14.17 7.70 -0.41
N ILE A 215 12.84 7.81 -0.49
CA ILE A 215 11.96 7.92 0.70
C ILE A 215 11.89 6.59 1.46
N VAL A 216 11.70 5.47 0.76
CA VAL A 216 11.49 4.14 1.39
C VAL A 216 12.80 3.55 1.88
N ASP A 217 13.83 3.48 1.04
CA ASP A 217 15.12 2.88 1.41
C ASP A 217 15.97 3.82 2.28
N GLY A 218 15.62 5.11 2.28
CA GLY A 218 16.24 6.12 3.13
C GLY A 218 15.80 6.10 4.60
N ARG A 219 14.75 5.36 4.95
CA ARG A 219 14.15 5.38 6.31
C ARG A 219 15.12 5.08 7.45
N GLU A 220 16.18 4.30 7.19
CA GLU A 220 17.20 3.90 8.17
C GLU A 220 18.55 4.62 7.95
N LYS A 221 18.61 5.57 7.02
CA LYS A 221 19.85 6.23 6.62
C LYS A 221 20.05 7.58 7.33
N SER A 222 21.31 7.97 7.49
CA SER A 222 21.64 9.33 7.92
C SER A 222 21.25 10.36 6.88
N LEU A 223 21.11 11.62 7.29
CA LEU A 223 20.82 12.73 6.37
C LEU A 223 21.83 12.82 5.22
N ALA A 224 23.12 12.57 5.50
CA ALA A 224 24.17 12.60 4.48
C ALA A 224 23.99 11.51 3.42
N GLU A 225 23.62 10.30 3.84
CA GLU A 225 23.30 9.18 2.93
C GLU A 225 22.02 9.44 2.14
N LEU A 226 21.00 10.05 2.75
CA LEU A 226 19.78 10.47 2.05
C LEU A 226 20.07 11.48 0.95
N ILE A 227 20.88 12.49 1.23
CA ILE A 227 21.31 13.49 0.24
C ILE A 227 22.09 12.82 -0.89
N GLN A 228 22.90 11.80 -0.59
CA GLN A 228 23.61 11.05 -1.63
C GLN A 228 22.65 10.26 -2.53
N LEU A 229 21.65 9.56 -1.97
CA LEU A 229 20.60 8.89 -2.75
C LEU A 229 19.81 9.88 -3.63
N GLU A 230 19.50 11.06 -3.11
CA GLU A 230 18.83 12.13 -3.88
C GLU A 230 19.70 12.58 -5.06
N ARG A 231 21.00 12.73 -4.88
CA ARG A 231 21.93 13.07 -5.98
C ARG A 231 21.99 11.97 -7.04
N GLU A 232 21.97 10.71 -6.64
CA GLU A 232 21.90 9.57 -7.56
C GLU A 232 20.60 9.59 -8.35
N ALA A 233 19.47 9.84 -7.70
CA ALA A 233 18.17 10.02 -8.34
C ALA A 233 18.16 11.16 -9.37
N VAL A 234 18.82 12.28 -9.07
CA VAL A 234 18.99 13.40 -10.01
C VAL A 234 19.79 12.97 -11.24
N ILE A 235 20.89 12.22 -11.04
CA ILE A 235 21.74 11.73 -12.14
C ILE A 235 20.94 10.74 -13.03
N GLU A 236 20.20 9.81 -12.42
CA GLU A 236 19.39 8.82 -13.14
C GLU A 236 18.31 9.49 -14.02
N ASN A 237 17.65 10.53 -13.52
CA ASN A 237 16.57 11.20 -14.23
C ASN A 237 17.05 12.31 -15.17
N ARG A 238 18.30 12.74 -15.08
CA ARG A 238 18.87 13.81 -15.89
C ARG A 238 18.94 13.44 -17.36
N GLY A 239 18.34 14.27 -18.22
CA GLY A 239 18.39 14.08 -19.68
C GLY A 239 17.50 12.95 -20.21
N THR A 240 16.61 12.39 -19.38
CA THR A 240 15.54 11.48 -19.84
C THR A 240 14.55 12.22 -20.75
N ALA A 241 13.75 11.49 -21.51
CA ALA A 241 12.70 12.08 -22.34
C ALA A 241 11.74 12.93 -21.49
N ASP A 242 11.30 12.40 -20.35
CA ASP A 242 10.39 13.11 -19.44
C ASP A 242 11.03 14.35 -18.82
N SER A 243 12.32 14.29 -18.47
CA SER A 243 13.06 15.47 -17.96
C SER A 243 13.14 16.59 -19.00
N ARG A 244 13.38 16.23 -20.28
CA ARG A 244 13.38 17.21 -21.37
C ARG A 244 12.00 17.77 -21.64
N GLU A 245 10.98 16.89 -21.70
CA GLU A 245 9.58 17.31 -21.89
C GLU A 245 9.12 18.26 -20.78
N GLY A 246 9.39 17.93 -19.51
CA GLY A 246 9.03 18.77 -18.38
C GLY A 246 9.65 20.17 -18.47
N MET A 247 10.93 20.26 -18.82
CA MET A 247 11.63 21.55 -18.99
C MET A 247 11.05 22.35 -20.16
N LEU A 248 10.82 21.69 -21.30
CA LEU A 248 10.26 22.36 -22.50
C LEU A 248 8.83 22.85 -22.23
N ALA A 249 7.97 22.01 -21.65
CA ALA A 249 6.60 22.38 -21.32
C ALA A 249 6.55 23.57 -20.34
N PHE A 250 7.44 23.60 -19.35
CA PHE A 250 7.56 24.73 -18.42
C PHE A 250 7.91 26.04 -19.14
N LEU A 251 8.90 26.01 -20.03
CA LEU A 251 9.31 27.21 -20.84
C LEU A 251 8.21 27.66 -21.77
N GLU A 252 7.47 26.74 -22.36
CA GLU A 252 6.34 27.00 -23.27
C GLU A 252 5.01 27.31 -22.56
N LYS A 253 4.99 27.24 -21.21
CA LYS A 253 3.79 27.48 -20.38
C LYS A 253 2.61 26.56 -20.73
N ARG A 254 2.88 25.32 -21.07
CA ARG A 254 1.89 24.27 -21.33
C ARG A 254 1.99 23.14 -20.31
N LYS A 255 0.97 22.27 -20.26
CA LYS A 255 1.05 21.03 -19.46
C LYS A 255 2.04 20.05 -20.13
N PRO A 256 2.91 19.39 -19.37
CA PRO A 256 3.78 18.34 -19.88
C PRO A 256 2.99 17.07 -20.22
N THR A 257 3.51 16.27 -21.14
CA THR A 257 2.99 14.94 -21.46
C THR A 257 4.11 13.92 -21.25
N PHE A 258 4.10 13.30 -20.07
CA PHE A 258 5.13 12.35 -19.67
C PHE A 258 4.85 10.92 -20.11
N ASN A 259 5.84 10.05 -19.95
CA ASN A 259 5.75 8.61 -20.21
C ASN A 259 5.40 8.27 -21.66
N GLN A 260 5.77 9.13 -22.60
CA GLN A 260 5.69 8.81 -24.01
C GLN A 260 6.81 7.83 -24.35
N GLN A 261 6.44 6.66 -24.89
CA GLN A 261 7.44 5.73 -25.41
C GLN A 261 8.17 6.41 -26.58
N SER A 262 9.49 6.50 -26.48
CA SER A 262 10.38 6.90 -27.57
C SER A 262 10.65 5.72 -28.48
#